data_f2b3d5d8f585daa1d902de90e52fa9a3
#
_entry.id   f2b3d5d8f585daa1d902de90e52fa9a3
#
_cell.length_a   1.000
_cell.length_b   1.000
_cell.length_c   1.000
_cell.angle_alpha   90.00
_cell.angle_beta   90.00
_cell.angle_gamma   90.00
#
_symmetry.space_group_name_H-M   'P 1'
#
loop_
_entity.id
_entity.type
_entity.pdbx_description
1 polymer ?
#
loop_
_entity_poly.entity_id
_entity_poly.type
_entity_poly.pdbx_seq_one_letter_code
_entity_poly.pdbx_strand_id
1 'polypeptide(L)'
;GLFIDVFDNLYAIDSESSPERHLGWMNGVRIGKTTEDRVTSFIPPHYSSRNAQGTAGEGVAVDPEGNVYAAEGPSSRPFAGGGLTKYIKR
;
A
#
# COMPACT_ATOMS: atom_id res chain seq x y z
N GLY A 1 -3.65 3.09 -6.93
CA GLY A 1 -4.48 4.02 -6.18
C GLY A 1 -3.69 5.10 -5.48
N LEU A 2 -4.28 6.25 -5.39
CA LEU A 2 -3.71 7.43 -4.76
C LEU A 2 -4.69 8.02 -3.75
N PHE A 3 -4.16 8.59 -2.67
CA PHE A 3 -4.95 9.33 -1.69
C PHE A 3 -4.12 10.52 -1.19
N ILE A 4 -4.75 11.68 -1.07
CA ILE A 4 -4.12 12.87 -0.50
C ILE A 4 -4.92 13.27 0.74
N ASP A 5 -4.25 13.35 1.90
CA ASP A 5 -4.91 13.73 3.13
C ASP A 5 -4.99 15.25 3.30
N VAL A 6 -5.59 15.69 4.40
CA VAL A 6 -5.79 17.12 4.65
C VAL A 6 -4.49 17.87 4.97
N PHE A 7 -3.40 17.14 5.21
CA PHE A 7 -2.08 17.71 5.49
C PHE A 7 -1.15 17.66 4.28
N ASP A 8 -1.70 17.38 3.08
CA ASP A 8 -0.96 17.25 1.83
C ASP A 8 0.03 16.08 1.80
N ASN A 9 -0.23 15.04 2.59
CA ASN A 9 0.49 13.78 2.44
C ASN A 9 -0.12 12.99 1.29
N LEU A 10 0.73 12.48 0.42
CA LEU A 10 0.33 11.64 -0.69
C LEU A 10 0.62 10.18 -0.36
N TYR A 11 -0.38 9.34 -0.53
CA TYR A 11 -0.27 7.90 -0.33
C TYR A 11 -0.48 7.24 -1.69
N ALA A 12 0.54 6.53 -2.15
CA ALA A 12 0.49 5.81 -3.43
C ALA A 12 0.66 4.32 -3.16
N ILE A 13 -0.38 3.54 -3.46
CA ILE A 13 -0.33 2.10 -3.28
C ILE A 13 0.07 1.42 -4.59
N ASP A 14 1.06 0.54 -4.51
CA ASP A 14 1.59 -0.24 -5.61
C ASP A 14 1.32 -1.71 -5.34
N SER A 15 0.43 -2.29 -6.12
CA SER A 15 0.01 -3.68 -5.96
C SER A 15 0.72 -4.64 -6.90
N GLU A 16 1.49 -4.15 -7.86
CA GLU A 16 1.98 -4.97 -8.96
C GLU A 16 3.49 -5.06 -9.10
N SER A 17 4.25 -4.18 -8.45
CA SER A 17 5.71 -4.24 -8.54
C SER A 17 6.26 -5.48 -7.86
N SER A 18 7.25 -6.08 -8.50
CA SER A 18 7.95 -7.26 -7.99
C SER A 18 9.37 -7.24 -8.54
N PRO A 19 10.29 -8.04 -7.99
CA PRO A 19 11.65 -8.13 -8.53
C PRO A 19 11.68 -8.57 -10.00
N GLU A 20 10.69 -9.31 -10.46
CA GLU A 20 10.60 -9.74 -11.86
C GLU A 20 10.19 -8.59 -12.79
N ARG A 21 9.37 -7.65 -12.30
CA ARG A 21 8.88 -6.52 -13.10
C ARG A 21 9.76 -5.29 -12.97
N HIS A 22 10.20 -5.00 -11.77
CA HIS A 22 11.00 -3.82 -11.47
C HIS A 22 12.10 -4.19 -10.48
N LEU A 23 13.30 -4.39 -10.98
CA LEU A 23 14.44 -4.76 -10.13
C LEU A 23 14.64 -3.73 -9.02
N GLY A 24 14.71 -4.22 -7.80
CA GLY A 24 14.89 -3.36 -6.63
C GLY A 24 13.62 -2.69 -6.10
N TRP A 25 12.48 -2.90 -6.74
CA TRP A 25 11.21 -2.36 -6.29
C TRP A 25 10.37 -3.45 -5.63
N MET A 26 9.62 -3.05 -4.62
CA MET A 26 8.62 -3.93 -4.02
C MET A 26 7.28 -3.22 -3.96
N ASN A 27 6.19 -4.00 -3.93
CA ASN A 27 4.87 -3.44 -3.75
C ASN A 27 4.71 -2.90 -2.32
N GLY A 28 3.70 -2.10 -2.08
CA GLY A 28 3.47 -1.47 -0.79
C GLY A 28 2.85 -0.09 -0.95
N VAL A 29 2.81 0.65 0.16
CA VAL A 29 2.29 2.02 0.15
C VAL A 29 3.44 3.00 0.35
N ARG A 30 3.67 3.85 -0.64
CA ARG A 30 4.66 4.92 -0.56
C ARG A 30 4.00 6.19 -0.12
N ILE A 31 4.62 6.88 0.84
CA ILE A 31 4.07 8.09 1.44
C ILE A 31 5.05 9.23 1.23
N GLY A 32 4.55 10.37 0.81
CA GLY A 32 5.33 11.58 0.62
C GLY A 32 4.48 12.82 0.79
N LYS A 33 5.07 13.97 0.58
CA LYS A 33 4.35 15.26 0.55
C LYS A 33 4.06 15.63 -0.89
N THR A 34 2.90 16.23 -1.15
CA THR A 34 2.58 16.73 -2.49
C THR A 34 3.51 17.85 -2.94
N THR A 35 4.20 18.49 -1.99
CA THR A 35 5.11 19.61 -2.25
C THR A 35 6.57 19.18 -2.37
N GLU A 36 6.88 17.91 -2.20
CA GLU A 36 8.24 17.38 -2.24
C GLU A 36 8.34 16.22 -3.24
N ASP A 37 9.50 16.12 -3.88
CA ASP A 37 9.73 15.07 -4.88
C ASP A 37 10.53 13.93 -4.26
N ARG A 38 9.95 13.30 -3.23
CA ARG A 38 10.59 12.15 -2.57
C ARG A 38 9.60 11.35 -1.73
N VAL A 39 9.89 10.09 -1.55
CA VAL A 39 9.18 9.21 -0.62
C VAL A 39 9.76 9.42 0.78
N THR A 40 8.90 9.69 1.75
CA THR A 40 9.33 9.91 3.15
C THR A 40 9.06 8.72 4.05
N SER A 41 8.10 7.87 3.69
CA SER A 41 7.75 6.67 4.46
C SER A 41 7.23 5.58 3.52
N PHE A 42 7.31 4.34 3.98
CA PHE A 42 6.88 3.19 3.20
C PHE A 42 6.22 2.16 4.13
N ILE A 43 5.04 1.70 3.72
CA ILE A 43 4.37 0.57 4.37
C ILE A 43 4.63 -0.65 3.51
N PRO A 44 5.34 -1.67 4.02
CA PRO A 44 5.62 -2.86 3.25
C PRO A 44 4.36 -3.69 3.01
N PRO A 45 4.39 -4.62 2.04
CA PRO A 45 3.23 -5.44 1.76
C PRO A 45 2.90 -6.37 2.91
N HIS A 46 1.64 -6.78 2.96
CA HIS A 46 1.17 -7.77 3.93
C HIS A 46 1.62 -9.17 3.49
N TYR A 47 2.33 -9.86 4.35
CA TYR A 47 2.84 -11.20 4.08
C TYR A 47 1.99 -12.26 4.78
N SER A 48 1.91 -13.43 4.16
CA SER A 48 1.27 -14.59 4.77
C SER A 48 2.01 -15.87 4.35
N SER A 49 1.70 -16.99 5.01
CA SER A 49 2.26 -18.28 4.62
C SER A 49 1.82 -18.72 3.23
N ARG A 50 0.73 -18.14 2.71
CA ARG A 50 0.20 -18.45 1.38
C ARG A 50 0.63 -17.44 0.33
N ASN A 51 1.26 -16.35 0.74
CA ASN A 51 1.75 -15.32 -0.16
C ASN A 51 3.07 -14.77 0.39
N ALA A 52 4.15 -15.44 0.04
CA ALA A 52 5.47 -15.06 0.49
C ALA A 52 5.98 -13.75 -0.13
N GLN A 53 5.40 -13.35 -1.27
CA GLN A 53 5.75 -12.07 -1.92
C GLN A 53 5.01 -10.89 -1.32
N GLY A 54 3.93 -11.16 -0.57
CA GLY A 54 3.14 -10.13 0.06
C GLY A 54 2.10 -9.51 -0.87
N THR A 55 1.14 -8.84 -0.28
CA THR A 55 0.13 -8.05 -0.99
C THR A 55 0.03 -6.67 -0.38
N ALA A 56 -0.20 -5.67 -1.22
CA ALA A 56 -0.39 -4.30 -0.76
C ALA A 56 -1.82 -3.82 -0.95
N GLY A 57 -2.44 -4.20 -2.06
CA GLY A 57 -3.79 -3.77 -2.41
C GLY A 57 -3.80 -2.80 -3.58
N GLU A 58 -4.98 -2.49 -4.06
CA GLU A 58 -5.17 -1.63 -5.23
C GLU A 58 -5.73 -0.26 -4.86
N GLY A 59 -6.56 -0.18 -3.82
CA GLY A 59 -7.14 1.06 -3.33
C GLY A 59 -6.54 1.45 -1.99
N VAL A 60 -6.48 2.75 -1.73
CA VAL A 60 -5.94 3.28 -0.48
C VAL A 60 -6.78 4.46 0.00
N ALA A 61 -7.02 4.52 1.29
CA ALA A 61 -7.64 5.67 1.96
C ALA A 61 -6.99 5.86 3.33
N VAL A 62 -7.09 7.06 3.88
CA VAL A 62 -6.45 7.39 5.16
C VAL A 62 -7.47 8.14 6.01
N ASP A 63 -7.61 7.75 7.27
CA ASP A 63 -8.51 8.43 8.19
C ASP A 63 -7.83 9.65 8.83
N PRO A 64 -8.59 10.49 9.56
CA PRO A 64 -8.01 11.70 10.17
C PRO A 64 -6.91 11.42 11.19
N GLU A 65 -6.82 10.22 11.73
CA GLU A 65 -5.79 9.83 12.70
C GLU A 65 -4.53 9.33 12.02
N GLY A 66 -4.54 9.23 10.68
CA GLY A 66 -3.40 8.77 9.89
C GLY A 66 -3.33 7.27 9.69
N ASN A 67 -4.37 6.54 10.05
CA ASN A 67 -4.41 5.10 9.77
C ASN A 67 -4.70 4.88 8.29
N VAL A 68 -3.98 3.94 7.68
CA VAL A 68 -4.07 3.64 6.25
C VAL A 68 -4.91 2.39 6.04
N TYR A 69 -5.86 2.48 5.13
CA TYR A 69 -6.72 1.37 4.73
C TYR A 69 -6.37 0.97 3.30
N ALA A 70 -5.99 -0.29 3.11
CA ALA A 70 -5.64 -0.85 1.81
C ALA A 70 -6.69 -1.86 1.39
N ALA A 71 -7.30 -1.66 0.23
CA ALA A 71 -8.31 -2.55 -0.32
C ALA A 71 -7.66 -3.48 -1.34
N GLU A 72 -7.76 -4.77 -1.13
CA GLU A 72 -7.15 -5.80 -1.95
C GLU A 72 -8.19 -6.45 -2.86
N GLY A 73 -7.86 -6.61 -4.14
CA GLY A 73 -8.72 -7.31 -5.09
C GLY A 73 -8.70 -8.82 -4.89
N PRO A 74 -9.60 -9.54 -5.55
CA PRO A 74 -9.68 -11.00 -5.39
C PRO A 74 -8.40 -11.75 -5.72
N SER A 75 -7.64 -11.28 -6.69
CA SER A 75 -6.38 -11.91 -7.08
C SER A 75 -5.24 -11.65 -6.10
N SER A 76 -5.35 -10.60 -5.28
CA SER A 76 -4.33 -10.28 -4.29
C SER A 76 -4.37 -11.25 -3.10
N ARG A 77 -5.54 -11.82 -2.84
CA ARG A 77 -5.74 -12.86 -1.82
C ARG A 77 -6.56 -14.00 -2.41
N PRO A 78 -5.94 -14.90 -3.17
CA PRO A 78 -6.69 -15.92 -3.93
C PRO A 78 -7.55 -16.83 -3.05
N PHE A 79 -7.21 -17.00 -1.78
CA PHE A 79 -7.97 -17.87 -0.88
C PHE A 79 -8.98 -17.09 -0.01
N ALA A 80 -8.97 -15.77 -0.08
CA ALA A 80 -9.85 -14.92 0.71
C ALA A 80 -10.85 -14.13 -0.13
N GLY A 81 -10.70 -14.15 -1.47
CA GLY A 81 -11.59 -13.40 -2.36
C GLY A 81 -11.43 -11.91 -2.28
N GLY A 82 -10.26 -11.43 -1.83
CA GLY A 82 -10.00 -10.04 -1.59
C GLY A 82 -10.05 -9.71 -0.10
N GLY A 83 -9.87 -8.44 0.24
CA GLY A 83 -9.90 -8.04 1.63
C GLY A 83 -9.61 -6.56 1.86
N LEU A 84 -9.65 -6.20 3.13
CA LEU A 84 -9.35 -4.86 3.58
C LEU A 84 -8.35 -4.96 4.75
N THR A 85 -7.25 -4.24 4.63
CA THR A 85 -6.22 -4.20 5.68
C THR A 85 -6.12 -2.78 6.24
N LYS A 86 -6.15 -2.66 7.56
CA LYS A 86 -5.94 -1.39 8.24
C LYS A 86 -4.54 -1.40 8.84
N TYR A 87 -3.73 -0.41 8.48
CA TYR A 87 -2.42 -0.18 9.07
C TYR A 87 -2.54 0.97 10.05
N ILE A 88 -2.31 0.66 11.33
CA ILE A 88 -2.45 1.64 12.41
C ILE A 88 -1.18 2.46 12.51
N LYS A 89 -1.33 3.79 12.48
CA LYS A 89 -0.20 4.70 12.66
C LYS A 89 0.24 4.70 14.11
N ARG A 90 1.53 4.58 14.33
CA ARG A 90 2.11 4.57 15.67
C ARG A 90 3.01 5.76 15.91
#